data_7d6617a7c139429c6d62b89ce434a068
#
_entry.id   7d6617a7c139429c6d62b89ce434a068
#
_cell.length_a   1.000
_cell.length_b   1.000
_cell.length_c   1.000
_cell.angle_alpha   90.00
_cell.angle_beta   90.00
_cell.angle_gamma   90.00
#
_symmetry.space_group_name_H-M   'P 1'
#
loop_
_entity.id
_entity.type
_entity.pdbx_description
1 polymer ?
#
loop_
_entity_poly.entity_id
_entity_poly.type
_entity_poly.pdbx_seq_one_letter_code
_entity_poly.pdbx_strand_id
1 'polypeptide(L)'
;MAGTIEQKLAAQGVVLHEPASPVANYVGFVRTGNLLFVSGQVCVGPDGKLIAKGKLGAGVTVEQGNAAARGCAINLLAQIKAALGDLDKVVRVVRLGGFVNSAPDFLDGPKVLNGASDLMVAAFGDKGRHARTTVGVAALPSDAAVEVEGIFEVS
;
A
#
# COMPACT_ATOMS: atom_id res chain seq x y z
N MET A 1 23.33 2.43 6.06
CA MET A 1 22.62 3.20 7.11
C MET A 1 21.21 3.51 6.60
N ALA A 2 20.19 3.33 7.43
CA ALA A 2 18.82 3.64 7.03
C ALA A 2 18.63 5.15 6.83
N GLY A 3 17.89 5.57 5.80
CA GLY A 3 17.55 6.96 5.55
C GLY A 3 16.61 7.56 6.59
N THR A 4 16.35 8.86 6.48
CA THR A 4 15.52 9.61 7.43
C THR A 4 14.07 9.07 7.47
N ILE A 5 13.50 8.78 6.32
CA ILE A 5 12.12 8.24 6.21
C ILE A 5 12.03 6.87 6.87
N GLU A 6 13.02 6.01 6.64
CA GLU A 6 13.05 4.66 7.23
C GLU A 6 13.18 4.72 8.75
N GLN A 7 14.01 5.62 9.27
CA GLN A 7 14.12 5.84 10.71
C GLN A 7 12.80 6.32 11.32
N LYS A 8 12.13 7.23 10.64
CA LYS A 8 10.83 7.77 11.08
C LYS A 8 9.76 6.67 11.10
N LEU A 9 9.74 5.80 10.09
CA LEU A 9 8.83 4.65 10.03
C LEU A 9 9.14 3.64 11.14
N ALA A 10 10.41 3.34 11.38
CA ALA A 10 10.83 2.43 12.44
C ALA A 10 10.40 2.95 13.83
N ALA A 11 10.51 4.25 14.07
CA ALA A 11 10.04 4.89 15.31
C ALA A 11 8.53 4.76 15.51
N GLN A 12 7.77 4.54 14.44
CA GLN A 12 6.33 4.31 14.46
C GLN A 12 5.97 2.81 14.45
N GLY A 13 6.95 1.93 14.63
CA GLY A 13 6.75 0.49 14.64
C GLY A 13 6.56 -0.15 13.26
N VAL A 14 6.86 0.58 12.18
CA VAL A 14 6.78 0.05 10.83
C VAL A 14 8.08 -0.64 10.46
N VAL A 15 7.99 -1.93 10.17
CA VAL A 15 9.13 -2.73 9.72
C VAL A 15 8.93 -3.05 8.24
N LEU A 16 9.90 -2.66 7.41
CA LEU A 16 9.91 -3.01 6.00
C LEU A 16 10.59 -4.38 5.86
N HIS A 17 9.87 -5.33 5.30
CA HIS A 17 10.39 -6.66 4.98
C HIS A 17 10.76 -6.74 3.50
N GLU A 18 11.37 -7.85 3.08
CA GLU A 18 11.66 -8.08 1.67
C GLU A 18 10.37 -8.06 0.86
N PRO A 19 10.36 -7.34 -0.27
CA PRO A 19 9.16 -7.28 -1.09
C PRO A 19 8.84 -8.64 -1.70
N ALA A 20 7.55 -8.95 -1.80
CA ALA A 20 7.10 -10.16 -2.47
C ALA A 20 7.47 -10.15 -3.95
N SER A 21 7.95 -11.28 -4.46
CA SER A 21 8.16 -11.46 -5.89
C SER A 21 6.81 -11.71 -6.59
N PRO A 22 6.60 -11.15 -7.78
CA PRO A 22 5.41 -11.45 -8.55
C PRO A 22 5.32 -12.94 -8.89
N VAL A 23 4.11 -13.49 -8.82
CA VAL A 23 3.84 -14.90 -9.15
C VAL A 23 3.39 -15.10 -10.59
N ALA A 24 3.38 -14.06 -11.41
CA ALA A 24 2.95 -14.05 -12.79
C ALA A 24 3.97 -13.34 -13.68
N ASN A 25 3.67 -13.17 -14.96
CA ASN A 25 4.58 -12.54 -15.91
C ASN A 25 4.50 -11.00 -15.83
N TYR A 26 4.93 -10.44 -14.72
CA TYR A 26 5.08 -9.00 -14.52
C TYR A 26 6.14 -8.71 -13.45
N VAL A 27 6.42 -7.44 -13.20
CA VAL A 27 7.43 -6.99 -12.23
C VAL A 27 6.78 -6.19 -11.09
N GLY A 28 7.46 -6.09 -9.97
CA GLY A 28 6.95 -5.36 -8.79
C GLY A 28 6.86 -3.85 -9.00
N PHE A 29 7.72 -3.30 -9.86
CA PHE A 29 7.73 -1.87 -10.17
C PHE A 29 8.35 -1.61 -11.54
N VAL A 30 8.01 -0.46 -12.13
CA VAL A 30 8.62 0.06 -13.37
C VAL A 30 8.99 1.52 -13.14
N ARG A 31 10.22 1.87 -13.43
CA ARG A 31 10.66 3.27 -13.45
C ARG A 31 10.70 3.79 -14.88
N THR A 32 10.11 4.95 -15.10
CA THR A 32 10.21 5.69 -16.36
C THR A 32 10.45 7.17 -16.05
N GLY A 33 11.61 7.67 -16.46
CA GLY A 33 12.04 9.01 -16.05
C GLY A 33 12.16 9.12 -14.54
N ASN A 34 11.44 10.06 -13.97
CA ASN A 34 11.37 10.30 -12.53
C ASN A 34 10.07 9.77 -11.90
N LEU A 35 9.33 8.91 -12.61
CA LEU A 35 8.15 8.24 -12.07
C LEU A 35 8.42 6.77 -11.81
N LEU A 36 7.98 6.31 -10.65
CA LEU A 36 8.01 4.91 -10.25
C LEU A 36 6.58 4.41 -10.14
N PHE A 37 6.24 3.43 -10.97
CA PHE A 37 4.96 2.74 -10.94
C PHE A 37 5.13 1.46 -10.16
N VAL A 38 4.37 1.31 -9.08
CA VAL A 38 4.44 0.12 -8.22
C VAL A 38 3.19 -0.72 -8.41
N SER A 39 3.39 -1.98 -8.73
CA SER A 39 2.31 -2.97 -8.92
C SER A 39 1.46 -3.09 -7.66
N GLY A 40 0.19 -3.47 -7.83
CA GLY A 40 -0.73 -3.70 -6.72
C GLY A 40 -0.17 -4.65 -5.68
N GLN A 41 -0.27 -4.24 -4.42
CA GLN A 41 0.15 -5.02 -3.26
C GLN A 41 -1.09 -5.43 -2.47
N VAL A 42 -1.27 -6.72 -2.27
CA VAL A 42 -2.30 -7.24 -1.37
C VAL A 42 -1.84 -7.10 0.09
N CYS A 43 -2.77 -7.26 1.02
CA CYS A 43 -2.56 -6.99 2.44
C CYS A 43 -1.84 -8.14 3.17
N VAL A 44 -0.72 -8.62 2.65
CA VAL A 44 0.12 -9.62 3.31
C VAL A 44 0.95 -8.94 4.40
N GLY A 45 0.90 -9.52 5.59
CA GLY A 45 1.68 -9.05 6.73
C GLY A 45 3.08 -9.67 6.81
N PRO A 46 3.87 -9.30 7.85
CA PRO A 46 5.24 -9.80 8.02
C PRO A 46 5.34 -11.33 8.18
N ASP A 47 4.27 -11.97 8.64
CA ASP A 47 4.19 -13.43 8.80
C ASP A 47 3.86 -14.17 7.50
N GLY A 48 3.73 -13.47 6.38
CA GLY A 48 3.35 -14.02 5.09
C GLY A 48 1.86 -14.32 4.94
N LYS A 49 1.04 -13.96 5.92
CA LYS A 49 -0.41 -14.18 5.91
C LYS A 49 -1.15 -12.88 5.63
N LEU A 50 -2.37 -13.00 5.09
CA LEU A 50 -3.25 -11.85 4.90
C LEU A 50 -3.64 -11.25 6.25
N ILE A 51 -3.53 -9.93 6.37
CA ILE A 51 -3.96 -9.17 7.56
C ILE A 51 -5.48 -9.25 7.72
N ALA A 52 -6.21 -9.20 6.60
CA ALA A 52 -7.65 -9.44 6.57
C ALA A 52 -8.01 -10.20 5.30
N LYS A 53 -8.93 -11.14 5.43
CA LYS A 53 -9.41 -12.01 4.36
C LYS A 53 -10.93 -11.94 4.31
N GLY A 54 -11.49 -11.83 3.11
CA GLY A 54 -12.93 -11.74 2.92
C GLY A 54 -13.40 -10.35 2.54
N LYS A 55 -14.70 -10.11 2.70
CA LYS A 55 -15.35 -8.91 2.18
C LYS A 55 -15.67 -7.89 3.26
N LEU A 56 -15.32 -6.65 2.99
CA LEU A 56 -15.79 -5.50 3.74
C LEU A 56 -17.33 -5.44 3.65
N GLY A 57 -17.96 -5.27 4.80
CA GLY A 57 -19.43 -5.28 4.89
C GLY A 57 -20.05 -6.68 4.95
N ALA A 58 -19.24 -7.74 4.83
CA ALA A 58 -19.69 -9.13 4.94
C ALA A 58 -18.62 -9.98 5.65
N GLY A 59 -18.38 -9.67 6.92
CA GLY A 59 -17.43 -10.38 7.79
C GLY A 59 -16.16 -9.62 8.10
N VAL A 60 -15.72 -8.68 7.27
CA VAL A 60 -14.57 -7.82 7.53
C VAL A 60 -15.07 -6.43 7.92
N THR A 61 -14.61 -5.93 9.07
CA THR A 61 -14.99 -4.60 9.57
C THR A 61 -14.15 -3.50 8.91
N VAL A 62 -14.62 -2.24 9.01
CA VAL A 62 -13.88 -1.08 8.52
C VAL A 62 -12.50 -0.99 9.18
N GLU A 63 -12.42 -1.25 10.50
CA GLU A 63 -11.16 -1.22 11.25
C GLU A 63 -10.18 -2.29 10.75
N GLN A 64 -10.65 -3.50 10.49
CA GLN A 64 -9.85 -4.57 9.90
C GLN A 64 -9.38 -4.22 8.50
N GLY A 65 -10.27 -3.66 7.68
CA GLY A 65 -9.94 -3.20 6.34
C GLY A 65 -8.91 -2.06 6.34
N ASN A 66 -9.06 -1.11 7.26
CA ASN A 66 -8.10 -0.01 7.44
C ASN A 66 -6.69 -0.53 7.80
N ALA A 67 -6.61 -1.48 8.73
CA ALA A 67 -5.34 -2.14 9.08
C ALA A 67 -4.76 -2.91 7.88
N ALA A 68 -5.60 -3.56 7.07
CA ALA A 68 -5.18 -4.24 5.86
C ALA A 68 -4.63 -3.26 4.82
N ALA A 69 -5.30 -2.13 4.60
CA ALA A 69 -4.82 -1.07 3.70
C ALA A 69 -3.47 -0.51 4.14
N ARG A 70 -3.27 -0.32 5.45
CA ARG A 70 -1.97 0.08 6.01
C ARG A 70 -0.90 -0.95 5.68
N GLY A 71 -1.20 -2.23 5.79
CA GLY A 71 -0.29 -3.32 5.40
C GLY A 71 0.06 -3.29 3.92
N CYS A 72 -0.91 -2.99 3.04
CA CYS A 72 -0.65 -2.79 1.62
C CYS A 72 0.34 -1.64 1.39
N ALA A 73 0.18 -0.53 2.10
CA ALA A 73 1.08 0.63 2.00
C ALA A 73 2.49 0.29 2.47
N ILE A 74 2.64 -0.51 3.53
CA ILE A 74 3.95 -1.01 3.96
C ILE A 74 4.59 -1.83 2.85
N ASN A 75 3.82 -2.68 2.17
CA ASN A 75 4.31 -3.48 1.04
C ASN A 75 4.70 -2.59 -0.16
N LEU A 76 3.97 -1.51 -0.43
CA LEU A 76 4.38 -0.50 -1.42
C LEU A 76 5.73 0.13 -1.04
N LEU A 77 5.90 0.53 0.20
CA LEU A 77 7.17 1.11 0.69
C LEU A 77 8.33 0.12 0.56
N ALA A 78 8.10 -1.17 0.80
CA ALA A 78 9.11 -2.21 0.60
C ALA A 78 9.54 -2.31 -0.87
N GLN A 79 8.60 -2.25 -1.82
CA GLN A 79 8.90 -2.23 -3.25
C GLN A 79 9.68 -0.97 -3.64
N ILE A 80 9.30 0.18 -3.12
CA ILE A 80 9.98 1.46 -3.38
C ILE A 80 11.42 1.40 -2.87
N LYS A 81 11.63 0.87 -1.65
CA LYS A 81 12.96 0.69 -1.10
C LYS A 81 13.81 -0.25 -1.96
N ALA A 82 13.25 -1.35 -2.43
CA ALA A 82 13.95 -2.26 -3.34
C ALA A 82 14.34 -1.56 -4.66
N ALA A 83 13.47 -0.69 -5.17
CA ALA A 83 13.73 0.07 -6.40
C ALA A 83 14.81 1.13 -6.24
N LEU A 84 14.83 1.84 -5.11
CA LEU A 84 15.63 3.07 -4.92
C LEU A 84 16.82 2.89 -3.97
N GLY A 85 16.79 1.87 -3.13
CA GLY A 85 17.77 1.67 -2.04
C GLY A 85 17.54 2.55 -0.82
N ASP A 86 16.87 3.69 -0.98
CA ASP A 86 16.62 4.66 0.08
C ASP A 86 15.29 5.37 -0.17
N LEU A 87 14.41 5.38 0.83
CA LEU A 87 13.10 6.05 0.74
C LEU A 87 13.22 7.58 0.71
N ASP A 88 14.34 8.14 1.14
CA ASP A 88 14.58 9.59 1.05
C ASP A 88 14.68 10.08 -0.41
N LYS A 89 14.82 9.16 -1.38
CA LYS A 89 14.77 9.46 -2.81
C LYS A 89 13.34 9.65 -3.36
N VAL A 90 12.32 9.42 -2.56
CA VAL A 90 10.93 9.74 -2.94
C VAL A 90 10.75 11.24 -2.85
N VAL A 91 10.41 11.86 -3.99
CA VAL A 91 10.13 13.31 -4.07
C VAL A 91 8.71 13.59 -3.60
N ARG A 92 7.76 12.77 -4.05
CA ARG A 92 6.36 12.83 -3.57
C ARG A 92 5.58 11.58 -3.93
N VAL A 93 4.52 11.31 -3.17
CA VAL A 93 3.50 10.34 -3.56
C VAL A 93 2.56 11.03 -4.56
N VAL A 94 2.47 10.51 -5.77
CA VAL A 94 1.65 11.12 -6.83
C VAL A 94 0.21 10.61 -6.76
N ARG A 95 0.04 9.29 -6.70
CA ARG A 95 -1.27 8.65 -6.72
C ARG A 95 -1.28 7.31 -6.00
N LEU A 96 -2.36 7.04 -5.28
CA LEU A 96 -2.72 5.69 -4.83
C LEU A 96 -4.02 5.24 -5.49
N GLY A 97 -4.06 4.00 -5.93
CA GLY A 97 -5.27 3.31 -6.36
C GLY A 97 -5.62 2.21 -5.36
N GLY A 98 -6.82 2.26 -4.80
CA GLY A 98 -7.28 1.32 -3.80
C GLY A 98 -8.41 0.44 -4.31
N PHE A 99 -8.29 -0.86 -4.05
CA PHE A 99 -9.25 -1.88 -4.43
C PHE A 99 -9.71 -2.59 -3.16
N VAL A 100 -11.01 -2.48 -2.87
CA VAL A 100 -11.61 -3.06 -1.67
C VAL A 100 -12.48 -4.23 -2.06
N ASN A 101 -12.16 -5.41 -1.58
CA ASN A 101 -13.02 -6.58 -1.71
C ASN A 101 -14.25 -6.35 -0.84
N SER A 102 -15.37 -6.01 -1.46
CA SER A 102 -16.52 -5.48 -0.73
C SER A 102 -17.84 -6.14 -1.11
N ALA A 103 -18.74 -6.20 -0.14
CA ALA A 103 -20.14 -6.50 -0.41
C ALA A 103 -20.74 -5.40 -1.31
N PRO A 104 -21.78 -5.71 -2.11
CA PRO A 104 -22.34 -4.75 -3.06
C PRO A 104 -22.89 -3.46 -2.43
N ASP A 105 -23.30 -3.52 -1.17
CA ASP A 105 -23.87 -2.40 -0.41
C ASP A 105 -22.88 -1.71 0.52
N PHE A 106 -21.60 -2.11 0.48
CA PHE A 106 -20.55 -1.47 1.29
C PHE A 106 -20.07 -0.18 0.61
N LEU A 107 -20.25 0.95 1.26
CA LEU A 107 -19.97 2.27 0.70
C LEU A 107 -18.82 3.01 1.41
N ASP A 108 -18.21 2.41 2.44
CA ASP A 108 -17.17 3.03 3.28
C ASP A 108 -15.74 2.71 2.82
N GLY A 109 -15.56 2.39 1.52
CA GLY A 109 -14.23 2.15 0.95
C GLY A 109 -13.22 3.24 1.25
N PRO A 110 -13.56 4.55 1.17
CA PRO A 110 -12.64 5.63 1.53
C PRO A 110 -12.09 5.53 2.96
N LYS A 111 -12.90 5.12 3.93
CA LYS A 111 -12.45 4.93 5.32
C LYS A 111 -11.43 3.78 5.44
N VAL A 112 -11.59 2.75 4.65
CA VAL A 112 -10.66 1.62 4.57
C VAL A 112 -9.32 2.11 4.01
N LEU A 113 -9.34 2.80 2.86
CA LEU A 113 -8.11 3.26 2.20
C LEU A 113 -7.35 4.33 2.98
N ASN A 114 -7.99 5.02 3.92
CA ASN A 114 -7.31 5.95 4.80
C ASN A 114 -6.15 5.28 5.56
N GLY A 115 -6.22 3.98 5.82
CA GLY A 115 -5.10 3.24 6.41
C GLY A 115 -3.81 3.34 5.60
N ALA A 116 -3.92 3.30 4.28
CA ALA A 116 -2.78 3.47 3.37
C ALA A 116 -2.38 4.94 3.25
N SER A 117 -3.34 5.83 3.02
CA SER A 117 -3.08 7.26 2.84
C SER A 117 -2.45 7.90 4.07
N ASP A 118 -2.93 7.56 5.26
CA ASP A 118 -2.40 8.08 6.52
C ASP A 118 -0.94 7.66 6.72
N LEU A 119 -0.59 6.43 6.35
CA LEU A 119 0.81 5.98 6.43
C LEU A 119 1.71 6.77 5.48
N MET A 120 1.26 7.06 4.26
CA MET A 120 2.04 7.86 3.31
C MET A 120 2.28 9.28 3.83
N VAL A 121 1.28 9.90 4.44
CA VAL A 121 1.43 11.21 5.06
C VAL A 121 2.33 11.15 6.29
N ALA A 122 2.20 10.10 7.11
CA ALA A 122 3.07 9.89 8.26
C ALA A 122 4.55 9.72 7.84
N ALA A 123 4.80 9.03 6.71
CA ALA A 123 6.15 8.82 6.20
C ALA A 123 6.73 10.08 5.55
N PHE A 124 6.00 10.74 4.68
CA PHE A 124 6.51 11.77 3.78
C PHE A 124 6.01 13.19 4.08
N GLY A 125 5.15 13.37 5.07
CA GLY A 125 4.56 14.67 5.38
C GLY A 125 3.71 15.19 4.22
N ASP A 126 3.82 16.47 3.89
CA ASP A 126 3.04 17.08 2.80
C ASP A 126 3.32 16.43 1.43
N LYS A 127 4.51 15.90 1.23
CA LYS A 127 4.86 15.13 0.01
C LYS A 127 4.13 13.79 -0.07
N GLY A 128 3.55 13.33 1.01
CA GLY A 128 2.72 12.12 1.07
C GLY A 128 1.28 12.35 0.64
N ARG A 129 0.83 13.60 0.52
CA ARG A 129 -0.53 13.94 0.07
C ARG A 129 -0.65 13.70 -1.43
N HIS A 130 -1.53 12.79 -1.81
CA HIS A 130 -1.60 12.19 -3.14
C HIS A 130 -3.02 12.27 -3.70
N ALA A 131 -3.13 12.15 -5.03
CA ALA A 131 -4.41 11.85 -5.68
C ALA A 131 -4.79 10.40 -5.40
N ARG A 132 -6.07 10.11 -5.27
CA ARG A 132 -6.55 8.77 -4.92
C ARG A 132 -7.86 8.41 -5.60
N THR A 133 -7.97 7.16 -6.01
CA THR A 133 -9.24 6.51 -6.33
C THR A 133 -9.38 5.29 -5.44
N THR A 134 -10.58 5.08 -4.89
CA THR A 134 -10.93 3.87 -4.15
C THR A 134 -12.20 3.29 -4.73
N VAL A 135 -12.17 2.01 -5.09
CA VAL A 135 -13.32 1.30 -5.66
C VAL A 135 -13.52 -0.03 -4.96
N GLY A 136 -14.77 -0.47 -4.91
CA GLY A 136 -15.11 -1.84 -4.54
C GLY A 136 -14.95 -2.76 -5.73
N VAL A 137 -14.50 -3.98 -5.48
CA VAL A 137 -14.33 -5.01 -6.50
C VAL A 137 -15.05 -6.29 -6.08
N ALA A 138 -15.40 -7.12 -7.05
CA ALA A 138 -16.10 -8.38 -6.81
C ALA A 138 -15.23 -9.41 -6.07
N ALA A 139 -13.92 -9.41 -6.32
CA ALA A 139 -12.98 -10.33 -5.68
C ALA A 139 -11.56 -9.78 -5.81
N LEU A 140 -10.68 -10.22 -4.92
CA LEU A 140 -9.24 -9.99 -5.00
C LEU A 140 -8.50 -11.34 -4.90
N PRO A 141 -7.24 -11.40 -5.38
CA PRO A 141 -6.45 -12.63 -5.28
C PRO A 141 -6.38 -13.15 -3.85
N SER A 142 -6.49 -14.46 -3.68
CA SER A 142 -6.46 -15.15 -2.37
C SER A 142 -7.55 -14.69 -1.40
N ASP A 143 -8.60 -14.05 -1.91
CA ASP A 143 -9.65 -13.45 -1.09
C ASP A 143 -9.13 -12.35 -0.14
N ALA A 144 -8.05 -11.65 -0.55
CA ALA A 144 -7.54 -10.52 0.20
C ALA A 144 -8.62 -9.44 0.35
N ALA A 145 -8.66 -8.77 1.50
CA ALA A 145 -9.66 -7.73 1.76
C ALA A 145 -9.34 -6.44 1.01
N VAL A 146 -8.08 -6.12 0.79
CA VAL A 146 -7.64 -4.85 0.20
C VAL A 146 -6.40 -5.08 -0.68
N GLU A 147 -6.32 -4.30 -1.75
CA GLU A 147 -5.13 -4.18 -2.60
C GLU A 147 -4.89 -2.70 -2.91
N VAL A 148 -3.63 -2.28 -2.93
CA VAL A 148 -3.26 -0.89 -3.22
C VAL A 148 -2.09 -0.84 -4.20
N GLU A 149 -2.22 -0.01 -5.23
CA GLU A 149 -1.15 0.33 -6.16
C GLU A 149 -0.74 1.80 -5.99
N GLY A 150 0.39 2.20 -6.55
CA GLY A 150 0.82 3.59 -6.43
C GLY A 150 1.75 4.07 -7.52
N ILE A 151 1.79 5.39 -7.67
CA ILE A 151 2.72 6.11 -8.54
C ILE A 151 3.46 7.13 -7.67
N PHE A 152 4.78 7.16 -7.81
CA PHE A 152 5.67 7.97 -6.97
C PHE A 152 6.62 8.75 -7.86
N GLU A 153 6.84 10.03 -7.55
CA GLU A 153 7.92 10.80 -8.14
C GLU A 153 9.20 10.54 -7.34
N VAL A 154 10.29 10.29 -8.04
CA VAL A 154 11.57 9.88 -7.44
C VAL A 154 12.73 10.63 -8.07
N SER A 155 13.81 10.76 -7.30
CA SER A 155 15.04 11.38 -7.79
C SER A 155 16.07 10.35 -8.25
#